data_00afb49a7acd115b1c776b0290397a4b
#
_entry.id   00afb49a7acd115b1c776b0290397a4b
#
_cell.length_a   1.000
_cell.length_b   1.000
_cell.length_c   1.000
_cell.angle_alpha   90.00
_cell.angle_beta   90.00
_cell.angle_gamma   90.00
#
_symmetry.space_group_name_H-M   'P 1'
#
loop_
_entity.id
_entity.type
_entity.pdbx_description
1 polymer ?
#
loop_
_entity_poly.entity_id
_entity_poly.type
_entity_poly.pdbx_seq_one_letter_code
_entity_poly.pdbx_strand_id
1 'polypeptide(L)'
;MSSEKNYLNDSYKSFFEDSLSVKDPELYNAIKDELVRQQQHIELIASENIVSQAVLEAQGSVLTNKYAEGYPGKRYYNGCEHVDVAENLAIERLKKLFNCKFANAQPHSGAQANGAVFLALLSPGDTFMLSLIHI
;
A
#
# COMPACT_ATOMS: atom_id res chain seq x y z
N MET A 1 38.35 -25.44 -13.06
CA MET A 1 37.47 -24.30 -12.75
C MET A 1 36.21 -24.52 -13.57
N SER A 2 35.20 -25.06 -12.91
CA SER A 2 33.89 -25.34 -13.51
C SER A 2 33.16 -24.01 -13.70
N SER A 3 32.83 -23.67 -14.95
CA SER A 3 31.93 -22.55 -15.25
C SER A 3 30.57 -22.88 -14.67
N GLU A 4 30.15 -22.19 -13.61
CA GLU A 4 28.76 -22.16 -13.19
C GLU A 4 27.92 -21.72 -14.38
N LYS A 5 27.22 -22.65 -14.99
CA LYS A 5 26.18 -22.35 -15.96
C LYS A 5 25.12 -21.54 -15.24
N ASN A 6 24.97 -20.30 -15.66
CA ASN A 6 23.93 -19.41 -15.21
C ASN A 6 22.56 -20.04 -15.58
N TYR A 7 21.91 -20.69 -14.63
CA TYR A 7 20.67 -21.47 -14.82
C TYR A 7 19.42 -20.61 -15.04
N LEU A 8 19.56 -19.28 -15.00
CA LEU A 8 18.47 -18.39 -15.37
C LEU A 8 18.47 -18.25 -16.90
N ASN A 9 17.53 -18.92 -17.52
CA ASN A 9 17.20 -18.72 -18.93
C ASN A 9 16.84 -17.24 -19.15
N ASP A 10 17.13 -16.68 -20.31
CA ASP A 10 16.85 -15.27 -20.66
C ASP A 10 15.38 -14.89 -20.44
N SER A 11 14.45 -15.84 -20.56
CA SER A 11 13.03 -15.64 -20.24
C SER A 11 12.78 -15.36 -18.77
N TYR A 12 13.55 -15.96 -17.84
CA TYR A 12 13.44 -15.67 -16.40
C TYR A 12 14.04 -14.31 -16.04
N LYS A 13 15.16 -13.96 -16.66
CA LYS A 13 15.73 -12.61 -16.48
C LYS A 13 14.75 -11.55 -16.92
N SER A 14 14.20 -11.67 -18.11
CA SER A 14 13.18 -10.78 -18.63
C SER A 14 11.96 -10.67 -17.70
N PHE A 15 11.51 -11.78 -17.08
CA PHE A 15 10.39 -11.74 -16.14
C PHE A 15 10.66 -10.87 -14.91
N PHE A 16 11.85 -10.92 -14.35
CA PHE A 16 12.18 -10.22 -13.10
C PHE A 16 12.82 -8.85 -13.29
N GLU A 17 13.48 -8.61 -14.43
CA GLU A 17 14.31 -7.42 -14.64
C GLU A 17 13.69 -6.40 -15.59
N ASP A 18 12.80 -6.82 -16.50
CA ASP A 18 12.18 -5.89 -17.44
C ASP A 18 11.23 -4.93 -16.73
N SER A 19 11.34 -3.67 -17.07
CA SER A 19 10.45 -2.62 -16.58
C SER A 19 9.05 -2.72 -17.20
N LEU A 20 8.09 -2.05 -16.58
CA LEU A 20 6.73 -1.95 -17.10
C LEU A 20 6.69 -1.40 -18.53
N SER A 21 7.59 -0.45 -18.86
CA SER A 21 7.65 0.14 -20.20
C SER A 21 8.01 -0.87 -21.30
N VAL A 22 8.66 -1.98 -20.93
CA VAL A 22 9.03 -3.08 -21.84
C VAL A 22 7.95 -4.15 -21.86
N LYS A 23 7.40 -4.50 -20.69
CA LYS A 23 6.43 -5.60 -20.55
C LYS A 23 5.02 -5.21 -20.95
N ASP A 24 4.60 -3.99 -20.62
CA ASP A 24 3.27 -3.48 -20.91
C ASP A 24 3.37 -1.98 -21.29
N PRO A 25 3.76 -1.67 -22.51
CA PRO A 25 3.90 -0.29 -22.96
C PRO A 25 2.58 0.48 -22.95
N GLU A 26 1.45 -0.19 -23.12
CA GLU A 26 0.13 0.43 -23.13
C GLU A 26 -0.21 0.95 -21.72
N LEU A 27 -0.08 0.12 -20.71
CA LEU A 27 -0.26 0.52 -19.30
C LEU A 27 0.76 1.58 -18.88
N TYR A 28 2.02 1.42 -19.27
CA TYR A 28 3.05 2.41 -18.98
C TYR A 28 2.71 3.79 -19.53
N ASN A 29 2.23 3.86 -20.77
CA ASN A 29 1.82 5.12 -21.38
C ASN A 29 0.59 5.71 -20.69
N ALA A 30 -0.40 4.91 -20.32
CA ALA A 30 -1.55 5.39 -19.54
C ALA A 30 -1.15 6.02 -18.20
N ILE A 31 -0.18 5.43 -17.49
CA ILE A 31 0.37 5.99 -16.24
C ILE A 31 1.09 7.33 -16.50
N LYS A 32 1.84 7.42 -17.59
CA LYS A 32 2.49 8.69 -17.97
C LYS A 32 1.49 9.78 -18.33
N ASP A 33 0.46 9.43 -19.07
CA ASP A 33 -0.60 10.36 -19.45
C ASP A 33 -1.36 10.85 -18.22
N GLU A 34 -1.62 9.98 -17.24
CA GLU A 34 -2.21 10.37 -15.96
C GLU A 34 -1.30 11.33 -15.17
N LEU A 35 0.02 11.12 -15.16
CA LEU A 35 0.94 12.07 -14.56
C LEU A 35 0.84 13.46 -15.21
N VAL A 36 0.79 13.51 -16.54
CA VAL A 36 0.62 14.77 -17.27
C VAL A 36 -0.72 15.42 -16.93
N ARG A 37 -1.80 14.63 -16.87
CA ARG A 37 -3.12 15.11 -16.46
C ARG A 37 -3.06 15.75 -15.07
N GLN A 38 -2.49 15.09 -14.09
CA GLN A 38 -2.36 15.61 -12.72
C GLN A 38 -1.53 16.89 -12.64
N GLN A 39 -0.53 17.05 -13.49
CA GLN A 39 0.29 18.26 -13.53
C GLN A 39 -0.38 19.45 -14.23
N GLN A 40 -1.28 19.20 -15.18
CA GLN A 40 -1.86 20.21 -16.04
C GLN A 40 -3.30 20.60 -15.66
N HIS A 41 -3.98 19.80 -14.86
CA HIS A 41 -5.37 20.04 -14.48
C HIS A 41 -5.48 20.33 -12.99
N ILE A 42 -6.39 21.22 -12.64
CA ILE A 42 -6.73 21.50 -11.25
C ILE A 42 -7.70 20.42 -10.77
N GLU A 43 -7.28 19.67 -9.73
CA GLU A 43 -8.13 18.68 -9.08
C GLU A 43 -9.00 19.35 -8.01
N LEU A 44 -10.33 19.20 -8.15
CA LEU A 44 -11.31 19.79 -7.24
C LEU A 44 -11.98 18.79 -6.31
N ILE A 45 -11.52 17.52 -6.30
CA ILE A 45 -12.03 16.49 -5.40
C ILE A 45 -11.29 16.61 -4.08
N ALA A 46 -11.96 17.19 -3.06
CA ALA A 46 -11.34 17.51 -1.77
C ALA A 46 -10.82 16.30 -0.99
N SER A 47 -11.28 15.09 -1.30
CA SER A 47 -10.84 13.83 -0.68
C SER A 47 -9.62 13.21 -1.34
N GLU A 48 -9.17 13.70 -2.47
CA GLU A 48 -7.95 13.22 -3.11
C GLU A 48 -6.70 13.78 -2.44
N ASN A 49 -5.67 12.97 -2.37
CA ASN A 49 -4.38 13.32 -1.79
C ASN A 49 -3.25 12.92 -2.75
N ILE A 50 -2.52 13.90 -3.24
CA ILE A 50 -1.35 13.67 -4.10
C ILE A 50 -0.18 13.22 -3.20
N VAL A 51 0.24 11.99 -3.38
CA VAL A 51 1.31 11.40 -2.57
C VAL A 51 2.70 11.77 -3.10
N SER A 52 3.69 11.71 -2.22
CA SER A 52 5.09 11.94 -2.59
C SER A 52 5.68 10.75 -3.36
N GLN A 53 6.76 11.00 -4.09
CA GLN A 53 7.53 9.95 -4.76
C GLN A 53 7.96 8.85 -3.77
N ALA A 54 8.38 9.20 -2.55
CA ALA A 54 8.76 8.23 -1.53
C ALA A 54 7.62 7.28 -1.14
N VAL A 55 6.37 7.75 -1.13
CA VAL A 55 5.20 6.89 -0.88
C VAL A 55 5.00 5.92 -2.04
N LEU A 56 5.13 6.37 -3.29
CA LEU A 56 5.02 5.51 -4.47
C LEU A 56 6.12 4.43 -4.48
N GLU A 57 7.35 4.78 -4.15
CA GLU A 57 8.47 3.84 -4.04
C GLU A 57 8.24 2.79 -2.95
N ALA A 58 7.75 3.21 -1.78
CA ALA A 58 7.45 2.28 -0.69
C ALA A 58 6.31 1.32 -1.06
N GLN A 59 5.24 1.82 -1.68
CA GLN A 59 4.09 1.03 -2.08
C GLN A 59 4.42 0.03 -3.18
N GLY A 60 5.26 0.38 -4.15
CA GLY A 60 5.71 -0.48 -5.24
C GLY A 60 6.95 -1.31 -4.92
N SER A 61 7.28 -1.50 -3.65
CA SER A 61 8.49 -2.21 -3.23
C SER A 61 8.31 -3.72 -3.16
N VAL A 62 9.43 -4.43 -2.93
CA VAL A 62 9.46 -5.89 -2.74
C VAL A 62 8.67 -6.37 -1.51
N LEU A 63 8.26 -5.47 -0.61
CA LEU A 63 7.37 -5.81 0.50
C LEU A 63 6.03 -6.38 0.01
N THR A 64 5.61 -6.03 -1.20
CA THR A 64 4.42 -6.59 -1.88
C THR A 64 4.45 -8.12 -1.97
N ASN A 65 5.63 -8.74 -2.03
CA ASN A 65 5.79 -10.18 -2.17
C ASN A 65 5.64 -10.94 -0.85
N LYS A 66 5.63 -10.24 0.30
CA LYS A 66 5.64 -10.89 1.61
C LYS A 66 4.25 -11.06 2.19
N TYR A 67 3.90 -12.31 2.42
CA TYR A 67 2.70 -12.67 3.18
C TYR A 67 3.01 -12.53 4.68
N ALA A 68 2.35 -11.57 5.36
CA ALA A 68 2.66 -11.17 6.73
C ALA A 68 1.43 -11.19 7.65
N GLU A 69 0.69 -12.30 7.63
CA GLU A 69 -0.47 -12.51 8.47
C GLU A 69 -0.09 -12.49 9.96
N GLY A 70 -0.92 -11.87 10.79
CA GLY A 70 -0.67 -11.63 12.21
C GLY A 70 -0.20 -10.20 12.48
N TYR A 71 0.46 -9.98 13.62
CA TYR A 71 0.97 -8.68 14.06
C TYR A 71 2.48 -8.70 14.23
N PRO A 72 3.17 -7.55 14.27
CA PRO A 72 4.61 -7.49 14.53
C PRO A 72 5.00 -8.31 15.76
N GLY A 73 5.99 -9.18 15.60
CA GLY A 73 6.44 -10.11 16.64
C GLY A 73 5.50 -11.28 16.95
N LYS A 74 4.34 -11.36 16.28
CA LYS A 74 3.34 -12.43 16.44
C LYS A 74 2.79 -12.85 15.06
N ARG A 75 3.68 -13.22 14.15
CA ARG A 75 3.34 -13.64 12.80
C ARG A 75 3.06 -15.14 12.73
N TYR A 76 2.19 -15.52 11.81
CA TYR A 76 1.94 -16.94 11.52
C TYR A 76 3.07 -17.57 10.70
N TYR A 77 3.86 -16.77 9.99
CA TYR A 77 4.92 -17.22 9.08
C TYR A 77 6.26 -16.57 9.41
N ASN A 78 7.33 -17.24 9.06
CA ASN A 78 8.70 -16.74 9.21
C ASN A 78 9.04 -15.72 8.10
N GLY A 79 10.17 -15.02 8.28
CA GLY A 79 10.68 -14.05 7.31
C GLY A 79 9.94 -12.71 7.32
N CYS A 80 9.32 -12.35 8.45
CA CYS A 80 8.58 -11.10 8.61
C CYS A 80 9.36 -10.00 9.34
N GLU A 81 10.62 -10.22 9.67
CA GLU A 81 11.45 -9.31 10.46
C GLU A 81 11.55 -7.90 9.84
N HIS A 82 11.64 -7.79 8.53
CA HIS A 82 11.69 -6.50 7.83
C HIS A 82 10.31 -5.86 7.65
N VAL A 83 9.28 -6.67 7.42
CA VAL A 83 7.89 -6.19 7.40
C VAL A 83 7.47 -5.68 8.77
N ASP A 84 7.90 -6.34 9.84
CA ASP A 84 7.66 -5.91 11.21
C ASP A 84 8.26 -4.52 11.48
N VAL A 85 9.45 -4.25 10.95
CA VAL A 85 10.05 -2.91 11.04
C VAL A 85 9.17 -1.87 10.35
N ALA A 86 8.69 -2.15 9.13
CA ALA A 86 7.84 -1.22 8.38
C ALA A 86 6.52 -0.95 9.12
N GLU A 87 5.85 -1.99 9.61
CA GLU A 87 4.59 -1.86 10.34
C GLU A 87 4.76 -1.15 11.69
N ASN A 88 5.81 -1.47 12.45
CA ASN A 88 6.11 -0.78 13.71
C ASN A 88 6.41 0.70 13.49
N LEU A 89 7.16 1.06 12.45
CA LEU A 89 7.38 2.47 12.09
C LEU A 89 6.08 3.19 11.76
N ALA A 90 5.17 2.54 11.04
CA ALA A 90 3.85 3.11 10.73
C ALA A 90 3.03 3.35 12.01
N ILE A 91 2.97 2.35 12.89
CA ILE A 91 2.26 2.44 14.18
C ILE A 91 2.82 3.56 15.05
N GLU A 92 4.14 3.64 15.24
CA GLU A 92 4.76 4.66 16.07
C GLU A 92 4.57 6.08 15.50
N ARG A 93 4.65 6.23 14.19
CA ARG A 93 4.42 7.51 13.51
C ARG A 93 2.96 7.95 13.61
N LEU A 94 2.01 7.03 13.46
CA LEU A 94 0.58 7.31 13.67
C LEU A 94 0.31 7.74 15.11
N LYS A 95 0.83 7.02 16.10
CA LYS A 95 0.70 7.36 17.51
C LYS A 95 1.23 8.78 17.80
N LYS A 96 2.36 9.12 17.24
CA LYS A 96 2.95 10.45 17.38
C LYS A 96 2.13 11.53 16.67
N LEU A 97 1.68 11.27 15.45
CA LEU A 97 0.93 12.22 14.63
C LEU A 97 -0.42 12.58 15.27
N PHE A 98 -1.13 11.58 15.76
CA PHE A 98 -2.47 11.75 16.37
C PHE A 98 -2.45 11.88 17.89
N ASN A 99 -1.27 11.89 18.52
CA ASN A 99 -1.10 11.92 19.96
C ASN A 99 -1.97 10.87 20.68
N CYS A 100 -1.98 9.65 20.19
CA CYS A 100 -2.80 8.56 20.69
C CYS A 100 -1.94 7.43 21.28
N LYS A 101 -2.55 6.64 22.18
CA LYS A 101 -1.86 5.51 22.84
C LYS A 101 -1.74 4.28 21.95
N PHE A 102 -2.71 4.08 21.08
CA PHE A 102 -2.84 2.89 20.23
C PHE A 102 -3.08 3.30 18.79
N ALA A 103 -2.51 2.55 17.87
CA ALA A 103 -2.77 2.68 16.44
C ALA A 103 -2.71 1.30 15.79
N ASN A 104 -3.51 1.10 14.75
CA ASN A 104 -3.49 -0.08 13.91
C ASN A 104 -3.31 0.38 12.46
N ALA A 105 -2.24 -0.09 11.81
CA ALA A 105 -1.91 0.27 10.43
C ALA A 105 -2.34 -0.81 9.42
N GLN A 106 -3.06 -1.85 9.84
CA GLN A 106 -3.40 -2.98 8.97
C GLN A 106 -4.65 -2.81 8.09
N PRO A 107 -5.65 -1.95 8.40
CA PRO A 107 -6.77 -1.79 7.49
C PRO A 107 -6.28 -1.46 6.07
N HIS A 108 -6.76 -2.20 5.07
CA HIS A 108 -6.35 -2.00 3.68
C HIS A 108 -6.97 -0.75 3.02
N SER A 109 -7.99 -0.16 3.67
CA SER A 109 -8.70 1.02 3.17
C SER A 109 -9.40 1.76 4.30
N GLY A 110 -9.78 3.02 4.05
CA GLY A 110 -10.66 3.77 4.95
C GLY A 110 -12.00 3.08 5.17
N ALA A 111 -12.54 2.43 4.15
CA ALA A 111 -13.80 1.67 4.27
C ALA A 111 -13.68 0.51 5.26
N GLN A 112 -12.58 -0.23 5.23
CA GLN A 112 -12.33 -1.31 6.21
C GLN A 112 -12.12 -0.75 7.62
N ALA A 113 -11.37 0.33 7.76
CA ALA A 113 -11.16 0.98 9.05
C ALA A 113 -12.50 1.47 9.65
N ASN A 114 -13.35 2.13 8.85
CA ASN A 114 -14.67 2.56 9.26
C ASN A 114 -15.58 1.37 9.62
N GLY A 115 -15.55 0.30 8.83
CA GLY A 115 -16.30 -0.94 9.15
C GLY A 115 -15.87 -1.53 10.49
N ALA A 116 -14.58 -1.56 10.80
CA ALA A 116 -14.09 -2.02 12.10
C ALA A 116 -14.57 -1.14 13.26
N VAL A 117 -14.59 0.18 13.08
CA VAL A 117 -15.12 1.13 14.07
C VAL A 117 -16.61 0.90 14.30
N PHE A 118 -17.40 0.75 13.23
CA PHE A 118 -18.83 0.47 13.34
C PHE A 118 -19.10 -0.84 14.10
N LEU A 119 -18.38 -1.90 13.76
CA LEU A 119 -18.51 -3.19 14.48
C LEU A 119 -18.12 -3.10 15.94
N ALA A 120 -17.18 -2.22 16.31
CA ALA A 120 -16.74 -2.07 17.70
C ALA A 120 -17.67 -1.19 18.55
N LEU A 121 -18.34 -0.20 17.95
CA LEU A 121 -19.03 0.85 18.68
C LEU A 121 -20.55 0.85 18.50
N LEU A 122 -21.08 0.21 17.47
CA LEU A 122 -22.50 0.28 17.12
C LEU A 122 -23.14 -1.11 17.10
N SER A 123 -24.42 -1.14 17.43
CA SER A 123 -25.31 -2.28 17.24
C SER A 123 -26.23 -2.06 16.03
N PRO A 124 -26.78 -3.12 15.43
CA PRO A 124 -27.79 -2.98 14.38
C PRO A 124 -28.98 -2.11 14.86
N GLY A 125 -29.29 -1.04 14.12
CA GLY A 125 -30.35 -0.09 14.47
C GLY A 125 -29.87 1.20 15.14
N ASP A 126 -28.60 1.27 15.53
CA ASP A 126 -28.03 2.51 16.05
C ASP A 126 -27.94 3.59 14.97
N THR A 127 -28.16 4.83 15.37
CA THR A 127 -28.08 6.00 14.50
C THR A 127 -26.69 6.61 14.57
N PHE A 128 -26.08 6.88 13.41
CA PHE A 128 -24.85 7.66 13.32
C PHE A 128 -25.00 8.78 12.28
N MET A 129 -24.25 9.85 12.47
CA MET A 129 -24.25 10.98 11.55
C MET A 129 -23.21 10.77 10.46
N LEU A 130 -23.65 10.86 9.21
CA LEU A 130 -22.79 10.76 8.03
C LEU A 130 -22.94 12.03 7.18
N SER A 131 -21.82 12.58 6.74
CA SER A 131 -21.84 13.62 5.71
C SER A 131 -21.88 12.95 4.34
N LEU A 132 -22.99 13.12 3.63
CA LEU A 132 -23.16 12.65 2.26
C LEU A 132 -23.05 13.84 1.31
N ILE A 133 -22.04 13.79 0.44
CA ILE A 133 -21.88 14.81 -0.62
C ILE A 133 -22.84 14.52 -1.78
N HIS A 134 -23.23 13.25 -1.96
CA HIS A 134 -24.13 12.81 -3.02
C HIS A 134 -25.19 11.87 -2.47
N ILE A 135 -26.37 12.34 -2.31
CA ILE A 135 -27.61 11.56 -2.27
C ILE A 135 -28.45 11.96 -3.49
#